data_e474540efac9af6be315bb0cedbf0ac4
#
_entry.id   e474540efac9af6be315bb0cedbf0ac4
#
_cell.length_a   1.000
_cell.length_b   1.000
_cell.length_c   1.000
_cell.angle_alpha   90.00
_cell.angle_beta   90.00
_cell.angle_gamma   90.00
#
_symmetry.space_group_name_H-M   'P 1'
#
loop_
_entity.id
_entity.type
_entity.pdbx_description
1 polymer ?
#
loop_
_entity_poly.entity_id
_entity_poly.type
_entity_poly.pdbx_seq_one_letter_code
_entity_poly.pdbx_strand_id
1 'polypeptide(L)'
;MQLGYFPLPVFLLPGGITKLRVFEQRYIRLVQEAAGDTGFAITCPLMSFDPSCDEYNWGSWVKIVDFETGDDGLLHIDVQCIEMVKLKDLTIDDDGLKRGNVELYRHWAENLDADRSEDNILSQPLRHLFEQHTFLQNLYKQPLFESQPWVVSRWLELIPLQDEDKNRFVDPCSFEQAKDFVLDILKK
;
A
#
# COMPACT_ATOMS: atom_id res chain seq x y z
N MET A 1 8.23 -0.40 -16.61
CA MET A 1 6.86 -0.95 -16.67
C MET A 1 5.90 0.23 -16.72
N GLN A 2 4.85 0.18 -17.56
CA GLN A 2 3.85 1.25 -17.63
C GLN A 2 2.62 0.85 -16.82
N LEU A 3 2.12 1.75 -15.96
CA LEU A 3 0.93 1.54 -15.14
C LEU A 3 -0.04 2.72 -15.25
N GLY A 4 -1.32 2.44 -15.06
CA GLY A 4 -2.30 3.47 -14.75
C GLY A 4 -2.18 3.90 -13.28
N TYR A 5 -2.47 5.17 -12.99
CA TYR A 5 -2.37 5.75 -11.65
C TYR A 5 -3.75 6.01 -11.08
N PHE A 6 -3.95 5.56 -9.85
CA PHE A 6 -5.16 5.80 -9.08
C PHE A 6 -4.80 6.65 -7.85
N PRO A 7 -4.97 7.98 -7.91
CA PRO A 7 -4.69 8.86 -6.78
C PRO A 7 -5.69 8.63 -5.64
N LEU A 8 -5.20 8.16 -4.49
CA LEU A 8 -5.99 7.90 -3.29
C LEU A 8 -5.19 8.28 -2.04
N PRO A 9 -5.83 8.80 -0.99
CA PRO A 9 -5.18 9.11 0.29
C PRO A 9 -4.98 7.82 1.11
N VAL A 10 -4.47 6.77 0.49
CA VAL A 10 -4.22 5.46 1.10
C VAL A 10 -2.72 5.25 1.17
N PHE A 11 -2.22 4.87 2.33
CA PHE A 11 -0.86 4.40 2.51
C PHE A 11 -0.89 2.88 2.56
N LEU A 12 -0.33 2.23 1.56
CA LEU A 12 -0.38 0.78 1.42
C LEU A 12 1.02 0.26 1.08
N LEU A 13 1.54 -0.58 1.95
CA LEU A 13 2.88 -1.16 1.85
C LEU A 13 2.83 -2.61 1.34
N PRO A 14 3.94 -3.21 0.89
CA PRO A 14 3.96 -4.57 0.37
C PRO A 14 3.25 -5.57 1.29
N GLY A 15 2.42 -6.44 0.70
CA GLY A 15 1.57 -7.38 1.41
C GLY A 15 0.30 -6.80 2.02
N GLY A 16 0.12 -5.47 1.99
CA GLY A 16 -1.11 -4.80 2.43
C GLY A 16 -2.25 -5.01 1.46
N ILE A 17 -3.46 -5.14 2.01
CA ILE A 17 -4.68 -5.32 1.23
C ILE A 17 -5.66 -4.23 1.63
N THR A 18 -6.35 -3.66 0.65
CA THR A 18 -7.42 -2.69 0.90
C THR A 18 -8.58 -2.89 -0.06
N LYS A 19 -9.78 -2.52 0.40
CA LYS A 19 -10.98 -2.54 -0.43
C LYS A 19 -11.20 -1.16 -1.04
N LEU A 20 -11.39 -1.10 -2.35
CA LEU A 20 -11.68 0.11 -3.10
C LEU A 20 -13.07 0.04 -3.69
N ARG A 21 -13.77 1.17 -3.64
CA ARG A 21 -15.06 1.38 -4.29
C ARG A 21 -14.85 2.23 -5.53
N VAL A 22 -15.14 1.67 -6.70
CA VAL A 22 -14.85 2.28 -8.00
C VAL A 22 -16.13 2.74 -8.65
N PHE A 23 -16.26 4.04 -8.91
CA PHE A 23 -17.46 4.64 -9.50
C PHE A 23 -17.17 5.56 -10.69
N GLU A 24 -15.97 6.12 -10.83
CA GLU A 24 -15.60 6.94 -11.97
C GLU A 24 -15.26 6.08 -13.19
N GLN A 25 -15.78 6.44 -14.36
CA GLN A 25 -15.63 5.65 -15.61
C GLN A 25 -14.15 5.39 -15.96
N ARG A 26 -13.28 6.40 -15.79
CA ARG A 26 -11.84 6.23 -16.02
C ARG A 26 -11.20 5.17 -15.13
N TYR A 27 -11.64 5.05 -13.88
CA TYR A 27 -11.11 4.03 -12.96
C TYR A 27 -11.76 2.67 -13.16
N ILE A 28 -13.02 2.61 -13.64
CA ILE A 28 -13.63 1.34 -14.11
C ILE A 28 -12.81 0.81 -15.30
N ARG A 29 -12.43 1.67 -16.25
CA ARG A 29 -11.54 1.31 -17.37
C ARG A 29 -10.18 0.83 -16.85
N LEU A 30 -9.58 1.56 -15.91
CA LEU A 30 -8.30 1.17 -15.29
C LEU A 30 -8.36 -0.24 -14.70
N VAL A 31 -9.43 -0.55 -13.94
CA VAL A 31 -9.64 -1.87 -13.34
C VAL A 31 -9.78 -2.95 -14.42
N GLN A 32 -10.54 -2.68 -15.49
CA GLN A 32 -10.69 -3.62 -16.61
C GLN A 32 -9.35 -3.91 -17.31
N GLU A 33 -8.52 -2.89 -17.52
CA GLU A 33 -7.20 -3.03 -18.13
C GLU A 33 -6.20 -3.74 -17.19
N ALA A 34 -6.32 -3.50 -15.88
CA ALA A 34 -5.50 -4.13 -14.84
C ALA A 34 -5.96 -5.55 -14.48
N ALA A 35 -7.16 -5.97 -14.94
CA ALA A 35 -7.68 -7.31 -14.74
C ALA A 35 -6.79 -8.34 -15.46
N GLY A 36 -5.87 -8.90 -14.74
CA GLY A 36 -4.79 -9.76 -15.22
C GLY A 36 -3.58 -9.55 -14.32
N ASP A 37 -2.40 -9.78 -14.87
CA ASP A 37 -1.16 -9.71 -14.06
C ASP A 37 -0.55 -8.30 -13.95
N THR A 38 -1.03 -7.32 -14.70
CA THR A 38 -0.40 -5.99 -14.79
C THR A 38 -0.60 -5.16 -13.51
N GLY A 39 -1.83 -5.10 -12.98
CA GLY A 39 -2.17 -4.24 -11.87
C GLY A 39 -2.14 -2.75 -12.21
N PHE A 40 -2.10 -1.90 -11.18
CA PHE A 40 -2.01 -0.43 -11.30
C PHE A 40 -1.26 0.16 -10.09
N ALA A 41 -0.95 1.45 -10.13
CA ALA A 41 -0.32 2.13 -8.99
C ALA A 41 -1.33 2.99 -8.23
N ILE A 42 -1.47 2.74 -6.91
CA ILE A 42 -2.09 3.70 -5.99
C ILE A 42 -1.04 4.76 -5.69
N THR A 43 -1.39 6.03 -5.87
CA THR A 43 -0.46 7.15 -5.72
C THR A 43 -1.02 8.17 -4.73
N CYS A 44 -0.12 8.92 -4.08
CA CYS A 44 -0.55 10.04 -3.23
C CYS A 44 -1.30 11.09 -4.09
N PRO A 45 -2.43 11.66 -3.62
CA PRO A 45 -3.12 12.74 -4.33
C PRO A 45 -2.27 14.02 -4.49
N LEU A 46 -1.32 14.24 -3.58
CA LEU A 46 -0.39 15.38 -3.60
C LEU A 46 0.83 15.16 -4.50
N MET A 47 0.90 14.00 -5.17
CA MET A 47 1.97 13.67 -6.09
C MET A 47 2.28 14.81 -7.05
N SER A 48 3.51 15.32 -6.97
CA SER A 48 4.05 16.31 -7.91
C SER A 48 5.00 15.62 -8.88
N PHE A 49 4.81 15.83 -10.18
CA PHE A 49 5.76 15.40 -11.20
C PHE A 49 6.78 16.50 -11.52
N ASP A 50 7.10 17.35 -10.55
CA ASP A 50 8.20 18.27 -10.66
C ASP A 50 9.52 17.49 -10.60
N PRO A 51 10.32 17.47 -11.69
CA PRO A 51 11.59 16.76 -11.71
C PRO A 51 12.61 17.27 -10.68
N SER A 52 12.37 18.43 -10.10
CA SER A 52 13.20 19.02 -9.04
C SER A 52 12.79 18.60 -7.64
N CYS A 53 11.66 17.90 -7.49
CA CYS A 53 11.12 17.46 -6.22
C CYS A 53 10.86 15.94 -6.25
N ASP A 54 11.75 15.17 -5.60
CA ASP A 54 11.59 13.72 -5.46
C ASP A 54 10.54 13.34 -4.39
N GLU A 55 9.95 14.31 -3.70
CA GLU A 55 8.92 14.09 -2.71
C GLU A 55 7.63 13.61 -3.38
N TYR A 56 7.04 12.55 -2.81
CA TYR A 56 5.77 11.96 -3.28
C TYR A 56 5.80 11.30 -4.67
N ASN A 57 6.98 11.05 -5.24
CA ASN A 57 7.15 10.34 -6.51
C ASN A 57 7.13 8.82 -6.36
N TRP A 58 6.34 8.31 -5.42
CA TRP A 58 6.17 6.89 -5.17
C TRP A 58 4.70 6.48 -5.26
N GLY A 59 4.50 5.20 -5.43
CA GLY A 59 3.18 4.58 -5.38
C GLY A 59 3.26 3.13 -4.93
N SER A 60 2.10 2.60 -4.57
CA SER A 60 1.94 1.19 -4.27
C SER A 60 1.49 0.47 -5.55
N TRP A 61 2.35 -0.37 -6.12
CA TRP A 61 1.92 -1.25 -7.21
C TRP A 61 1.04 -2.35 -6.66
N VAL A 62 -0.22 -2.35 -7.09
CA VAL A 62 -1.23 -3.27 -6.58
C VAL A 62 -1.77 -4.19 -7.67
N LYS A 63 -2.16 -5.40 -7.25
CA LYS A 63 -2.94 -6.33 -8.07
C LYS A 63 -4.31 -6.53 -7.46
N ILE A 64 -5.31 -6.76 -8.31
CA ILE A 64 -6.67 -7.09 -7.90
C ILE A 64 -6.67 -8.55 -7.44
N VAL A 65 -7.12 -8.79 -6.19
CA VAL A 65 -7.19 -10.13 -5.59
C VAL A 65 -8.61 -10.63 -5.45
N ASP A 66 -9.58 -9.73 -5.41
CA ASP A 66 -11.02 -10.06 -5.41
C ASP A 66 -11.84 -8.90 -5.96
N PHE A 67 -13.05 -9.18 -6.42
CA PHE A 67 -13.99 -8.15 -6.86
C PHE A 67 -15.44 -8.60 -6.66
N GLU A 68 -16.30 -7.65 -6.37
CA GLU A 68 -17.74 -7.87 -6.21
C GLU A 68 -18.53 -6.65 -6.68
N THR A 69 -19.80 -6.85 -6.99
CA THR A 69 -20.76 -5.74 -7.12
C THR A 69 -21.37 -5.51 -5.75
N GLY A 70 -21.17 -4.33 -5.19
CA GLY A 70 -21.75 -3.96 -3.91
C GLY A 70 -23.28 -3.81 -3.98
N ASP A 71 -23.93 -3.78 -2.81
CA ASP A 71 -25.37 -3.55 -2.70
C ASP A 71 -25.82 -2.19 -3.27
N ASP A 72 -24.88 -1.25 -3.38
CA ASP A 72 -25.04 0.05 -4.02
C ASP A 72 -24.93 0.01 -5.55
N GLY A 73 -24.71 -1.15 -6.15
CA GLY A 73 -24.53 -1.37 -7.57
C GLY A 73 -23.17 -0.92 -8.12
N LEU A 74 -22.23 -0.54 -7.25
CA LEU A 74 -20.90 -0.12 -7.65
C LEU A 74 -19.91 -1.29 -7.63
N LEU A 75 -18.82 -1.12 -8.37
CA LEU A 75 -17.73 -2.08 -8.39
C LEU A 75 -16.86 -1.92 -7.13
N HIS A 76 -16.79 -2.96 -6.34
CA HIS A 76 -15.85 -3.08 -5.22
C HIS A 76 -14.74 -4.04 -5.61
N ILE A 77 -13.48 -3.66 -5.34
CA ILE A 77 -12.32 -4.49 -5.59
C ILE A 77 -11.45 -4.57 -4.33
N ASP A 78 -10.91 -5.73 -4.06
CA ASP A 78 -9.86 -5.90 -3.08
C ASP A 78 -8.53 -5.91 -3.84
N VAL A 79 -7.60 -5.07 -3.41
CA VAL A 79 -6.29 -4.94 -4.03
C VAL A 79 -5.19 -5.20 -3.02
N GLN A 80 -4.16 -5.93 -3.45
CA GLN A 80 -2.97 -6.22 -2.65
C GLN A 80 -1.77 -5.46 -3.21
N CYS A 81 -1.04 -4.77 -2.34
CA CYS A 81 0.24 -4.19 -2.70
C CYS A 81 1.29 -5.30 -2.89
N ILE A 82 1.88 -5.30 -4.06
CA ILE A 82 2.94 -6.25 -4.44
C ILE A 82 4.31 -5.67 -4.12
N GLU A 83 4.52 -4.39 -4.48
CA GLU A 83 5.78 -3.70 -4.25
C GLU A 83 5.57 -2.17 -4.31
N MET A 84 6.50 -1.42 -3.75
CA MET A 84 6.56 0.01 -3.96
C MET A 84 7.17 0.32 -5.32
N VAL A 85 6.77 1.43 -5.92
CA VAL A 85 7.29 1.90 -7.21
C VAL A 85 7.64 3.38 -7.17
N LYS A 86 8.72 3.75 -7.86
CA LYS A 86 9.01 5.14 -8.22
C LYS A 86 8.30 5.49 -9.52
N LEU A 87 7.63 6.63 -9.52
CA LEU A 87 6.93 7.17 -10.68
C LEU A 87 7.91 8.00 -11.50
N LYS A 88 8.02 7.74 -12.82
CA LYS A 88 9.05 8.35 -13.67
C LYS A 88 8.50 9.46 -14.59
N ASP A 89 7.29 9.32 -15.03
CA ASP A 89 6.64 10.26 -15.92
C ASP A 89 5.12 10.26 -15.72
N LEU A 90 4.46 11.22 -16.36
CA LEU A 90 3.02 11.34 -16.34
C LEU A 90 2.51 11.63 -17.74
N THR A 91 1.59 10.82 -18.20
CA THR A 91 0.68 11.08 -19.32
C THR A 91 -0.74 11.11 -18.83
N ILE A 92 -1.61 11.84 -19.50
CA ILE A 92 -3.03 11.95 -19.16
C ILE A 92 -3.82 11.58 -20.41
N ASP A 93 -4.65 10.55 -20.31
CA ASP A 93 -5.55 10.12 -21.38
C ASP A 93 -6.69 11.14 -21.56
N ASP A 94 -7.43 11.03 -22.66
CA ASP A 94 -8.54 11.94 -23.01
C ASP A 94 -9.66 11.95 -21.94
N ASP A 95 -9.85 10.84 -21.21
CA ASP A 95 -10.81 10.72 -20.10
C ASP A 95 -10.25 11.18 -18.75
N GLY A 96 -9.01 11.69 -18.74
CA GLY A 96 -8.32 12.16 -17.55
C GLY A 96 -7.66 11.04 -16.71
N LEU A 97 -7.58 9.80 -17.21
CA LEU A 97 -6.82 8.76 -16.56
C LEU A 97 -5.32 9.06 -16.65
N LYS A 98 -4.66 9.05 -15.51
CA LYS A 98 -3.23 9.26 -15.41
C LYS A 98 -2.48 7.94 -15.63
N ARG A 99 -1.35 8.00 -16.36
CA ARG A 99 -0.46 6.85 -16.62
C ARG A 99 0.99 7.29 -16.62
N GLY A 100 1.87 6.34 -16.44
CA GLY A 100 3.29 6.59 -16.58
C GLY A 100 4.15 5.35 -16.44
N ASN A 101 5.44 5.52 -16.71
CA ASN A 101 6.43 4.50 -16.45
C ASN A 101 6.76 4.46 -14.96
N VAL A 102 7.00 3.27 -14.46
CA VAL A 102 7.38 3.07 -13.08
C VAL A 102 8.62 2.16 -13.01
N GLU A 103 9.41 2.39 -11.98
CA GLU A 103 10.52 1.52 -11.56
C GLU A 103 10.17 0.85 -10.24
N LEU A 104 10.53 -0.43 -10.07
CA LEU A 104 10.41 -1.10 -8.77
C LEU A 104 11.28 -0.37 -7.75
N TYR A 105 10.68 0.00 -6.65
CA TYR A 105 11.33 0.60 -5.50
C TYR A 105 11.23 -0.39 -4.35
N ARG A 106 12.10 -1.43 -4.42
CA ARG A 106 12.05 -2.53 -3.46
C ARG A 106 11.99 -1.99 -2.05
N HIS A 107 10.88 -2.26 -1.39
CA HIS A 107 10.68 -1.95 0.00
C HIS A 107 11.50 -2.91 0.88
N TRP A 108 11.37 -2.88 2.15
CA TRP A 108 12.22 -3.62 3.10
C TRP A 108 12.45 -5.08 2.70
N ALA A 109 13.72 -5.53 2.76
CA ALA A 109 14.08 -6.90 2.42
C ALA A 109 13.50 -7.90 3.46
N GLU A 110 13.01 -9.06 2.97
CA GLU A 110 12.47 -10.11 3.85
C GLU A 110 13.55 -10.75 4.77
N ASN A 111 14.84 -10.61 4.42
CA ASN A 111 15.97 -11.20 5.14
C ASN A 111 16.64 -10.20 6.10
N LEU A 112 15.84 -9.48 6.86
CA LEU A 112 16.39 -8.86 8.05
C LEU A 112 16.54 -9.98 9.07
N ASP A 113 17.79 -10.34 9.41
CA ASP A 113 18.13 -11.25 10.51
C ASP A 113 17.58 -10.67 11.81
N ALA A 114 16.30 -10.86 12.01
CA ALA A 114 15.58 -10.31 13.14
C ALA A 114 15.87 -11.15 14.37
N ASP A 115 16.34 -10.50 15.40
CA ASP A 115 16.30 -11.06 16.74
C ASP A 115 14.84 -11.36 17.10
N ARG A 116 14.47 -12.64 17.02
CA ARG A 116 13.08 -13.12 17.24
C ARG A 116 12.55 -12.83 18.65
N SER A 117 13.36 -12.31 19.55
CA SER A 117 12.98 -12.02 20.94
C SER A 117 12.04 -10.80 21.06
N GLU A 118 12.10 -9.84 20.12
CA GLU A 118 11.22 -8.66 20.09
C GLU A 118 9.97 -8.84 19.23
N ASP A 119 9.86 -9.96 18.50
CA ASP A 119 8.75 -10.22 17.58
C ASP A 119 7.37 -10.18 18.26
N ASN A 120 7.32 -10.59 19.53
CA ASN A 120 6.07 -10.67 20.27
C ASN A 120 5.49 -9.29 20.66
N ILE A 121 6.31 -8.24 20.79
CA ILE A 121 5.85 -6.92 21.25
C ILE A 121 4.96 -6.26 20.19
N LEU A 122 5.28 -6.42 18.92
CA LEU A 122 4.51 -5.84 17.81
C LEU A 122 3.47 -6.81 17.23
N SER A 123 3.82 -8.09 17.12
CA SER A 123 2.96 -9.07 16.44
C SER A 123 1.75 -9.49 17.30
N GLN A 124 1.90 -9.63 18.61
CA GLN A 124 0.80 -10.04 19.47
C GLN A 124 -0.34 -9.00 19.55
N PRO A 125 -0.09 -7.70 19.80
CA PRO A 125 -1.14 -6.71 19.75
C PRO A 125 -1.80 -6.58 18.38
N LEU A 126 -1.03 -6.72 17.28
CA LEU A 126 -1.58 -6.73 15.94
C LEU A 126 -2.50 -7.93 15.70
N ARG A 127 -2.08 -9.13 16.12
CA ARG A 127 -2.90 -10.35 16.05
C ARG A 127 -4.20 -10.18 16.80
N HIS A 128 -4.14 -9.65 18.01
CA HIS A 128 -5.33 -9.37 18.81
C HIS A 128 -6.27 -8.36 18.13
N LEU A 129 -5.71 -7.30 17.53
CA LEU A 129 -6.50 -6.35 16.75
C LEU A 129 -7.23 -7.03 15.58
N PHE A 130 -6.53 -7.90 14.84
CA PHE A 130 -7.13 -8.67 13.74
C PHE A 130 -8.25 -9.59 14.24
N GLU A 131 -8.08 -10.24 15.39
CA GLU A 131 -9.11 -11.09 16.00
C GLU A 131 -10.37 -10.33 16.42
N GLN A 132 -10.22 -9.06 16.80
CA GLN A 132 -11.35 -8.21 17.19
C GLN A 132 -12.11 -7.60 16.00
N HIS A 133 -11.49 -7.54 14.82
CA HIS A 133 -12.05 -6.85 13.66
C HIS A 133 -12.33 -7.82 12.51
N THR A 134 -13.61 -8.24 12.38
CA THR A 134 -14.07 -9.15 11.30
C THR A 134 -13.68 -8.64 9.90
N PHE A 135 -13.65 -7.33 9.69
CA PHE A 135 -13.22 -6.74 8.43
C PHE A 135 -11.77 -7.15 8.09
N LEU A 136 -10.84 -7.04 9.04
CA LEU A 136 -9.43 -7.44 8.84
C LEU A 136 -9.30 -8.95 8.62
N GLN A 137 -10.05 -9.77 9.37
CA GLN A 137 -10.07 -11.23 9.17
C GLN A 137 -10.55 -11.63 7.77
N ASN A 138 -11.56 -10.91 7.26
CA ASN A 138 -12.08 -11.16 5.92
C ASN A 138 -11.10 -10.72 4.83
N LEU A 139 -10.42 -9.61 5.05
CA LEU A 139 -9.47 -9.03 4.09
C LEU A 139 -8.17 -9.84 4.02
N TYR A 140 -7.64 -10.28 5.15
CA TYR A 140 -6.38 -11.02 5.24
C TYR A 140 -6.64 -12.50 5.56
N LYS A 141 -6.72 -13.35 4.51
CA LYS A 141 -6.95 -14.80 4.70
C LYS A 141 -5.72 -15.53 5.26
N GLN A 142 -4.53 -15.02 5.00
CA GLN A 142 -3.25 -15.59 5.43
C GLN A 142 -2.32 -14.48 5.94
N PRO A 143 -2.58 -13.96 7.15
CA PRO A 143 -1.74 -12.91 7.71
C PRO A 143 -0.35 -13.45 8.10
N LEU A 144 0.69 -12.65 7.83
CA LEU A 144 2.09 -13.06 8.03
C LEU A 144 2.66 -12.49 9.35
N PHE A 145 2.04 -12.81 10.47
CA PHE A 145 2.44 -12.30 11.78
C PHE A 145 3.86 -12.69 12.23
N GLU A 146 4.48 -13.67 11.56
CA GLU A 146 5.87 -14.10 11.81
C GLU A 146 6.90 -13.27 11.00
N SER A 147 6.43 -12.41 10.08
CA SER A 147 7.26 -11.51 9.30
C SER A 147 7.29 -10.12 9.92
N GLN A 148 8.42 -9.71 10.49
CA GLN A 148 8.56 -8.37 11.07
C GLN A 148 8.28 -7.25 10.08
N PRO A 149 8.82 -7.26 8.83
CA PRO A 149 8.49 -6.22 7.86
C PRO A 149 7.00 -6.15 7.58
N TRP A 150 6.30 -7.29 7.49
CA TRP A 150 4.86 -7.31 7.31
C TRP A 150 4.11 -6.72 8.51
N VAL A 151 4.50 -7.09 9.72
CA VAL A 151 3.87 -6.59 10.97
C VAL A 151 4.05 -5.08 11.10
N VAL A 152 5.26 -4.57 10.92
CA VAL A 152 5.54 -3.13 10.98
C VAL A 152 4.76 -2.37 9.89
N SER A 153 4.71 -2.91 8.66
CA SER A 153 3.93 -2.33 7.57
C SER A 153 2.44 -2.21 7.92
N ARG A 154 1.85 -3.27 8.49
CA ARG A 154 0.43 -3.23 8.90
C ARG A 154 0.16 -2.21 9.99
N TRP A 155 1.08 -2.06 10.95
CA TRP A 155 0.96 -1.00 11.96
C TRP A 155 1.01 0.39 11.33
N LEU A 156 1.95 0.66 10.42
CA LEU A 156 2.04 1.95 9.74
C LEU A 156 0.80 2.29 8.90
N GLU A 157 0.14 1.29 8.32
CA GLU A 157 -1.12 1.48 7.57
C GLU A 157 -2.31 1.80 8.49
N LEU A 158 -2.29 1.34 9.74
CA LEU A 158 -3.36 1.55 10.72
C LEU A 158 -3.18 2.85 11.51
N ILE A 159 -1.95 3.34 11.63
CA ILE A 159 -1.64 4.58 12.35
C ILE A 159 -1.90 5.78 11.42
N PRO A 160 -2.54 6.86 11.89
CA PRO A 160 -2.73 8.08 11.11
C PRO A 160 -1.41 8.84 10.94
N LEU A 161 -0.63 8.48 9.92
CA LEU A 161 0.65 9.08 9.61
C LEU A 161 0.50 10.44 8.89
N GLN A 162 1.39 11.37 9.22
CA GLN A 162 1.59 12.57 8.41
C GLN A 162 2.30 12.20 7.09
N ASP A 163 2.18 13.06 6.07
CA ASP A 163 2.72 12.73 4.75
C ASP A 163 4.26 12.68 4.74
N GLU A 164 4.93 13.45 5.60
CA GLU A 164 6.37 13.39 5.80
C GLU A 164 6.82 12.04 6.37
N ASP A 165 6.05 11.46 7.29
CA ASP A 165 6.33 10.13 7.85
C ASP A 165 6.12 9.04 6.79
N LYS A 166 5.06 9.16 5.97
CA LYS A 166 4.85 8.23 4.84
C LYS A 166 6.03 8.24 3.89
N ASN A 167 6.49 9.44 3.48
CA ASN A 167 7.68 9.59 2.62
C ASN A 167 8.93 8.94 3.23
N ARG A 168 9.14 9.13 4.54
CA ARG A 168 10.27 8.53 5.24
C ARG A 168 10.19 7.00 5.24
N PHE A 169 9.01 6.43 5.49
CA PHE A 169 8.85 4.99 5.66
C PHE A 169 8.72 4.21 4.36
N VAL A 170 8.59 4.85 3.20
CA VAL A 170 8.74 4.16 1.90
C VAL A 170 10.20 3.94 1.51
N ASP A 171 11.16 4.59 2.19
CA ASP A 171 12.58 4.38 1.91
C ASP A 171 13.00 2.94 2.27
N PRO A 172 13.70 2.21 1.36
CA PRO A 172 14.15 0.84 1.61
C PRO A 172 15.04 0.65 2.84
N CYS A 173 15.69 1.71 3.29
CA CYS A 173 16.58 1.68 4.46
C CYS A 173 15.91 2.11 5.77
N SER A 174 14.60 2.39 5.74
CA SER A 174 13.89 2.96 6.89
C SER A 174 13.34 1.95 7.90
N PHE A 175 13.57 0.65 7.73
CA PHE A 175 12.91 -0.39 8.52
C PHE A 175 13.08 -0.21 10.03
N GLU A 176 14.32 -0.04 10.51
CA GLU A 176 14.57 0.13 11.95
C GLU A 176 13.90 1.40 12.50
N GLN A 177 13.94 2.50 11.75
CA GLN A 177 13.25 3.74 12.12
C GLN A 177 11.73 3.56 12.19
N ALA A 178 11.16 2.81 11.26
CA ALA A 178 9.74 2.49 11.23
C ALA A 178 9.33 1.60 12.42
N LYS A 179 10.16 0.59 12.73
CA LYS A 179 9.97 -0.31 13.87
C LYS A 179 9.99 0.48 15.18
N ASP A 180 11.01 1.31 15.39
CA ASP A 180 11.14 2.16 16.59
C ASP A 180 9.96 3.11 16.73
N PHE A 181 9.53 3.74 15.64
CA PHE A 181 8.37 4.63 15.61
C PHE A 181 7.10 3.92 16.08
N VAL A 182 6.83 2.71 15.57
CA VAL A 182 5.66 1.92 15.98
C VAL A 182 5.77 1.51 17.45
N LEU A 183 6.95 1.06 17.91
CA LEU A 183 7.20 0.71 19.31
C LEU A 183 6.92 1.87 20.25
N ASP A 184 7.32 3.09 19.89
CA ASP A 184 7.12 4.29 20.70
C ASP A 184 5.64 4.69 20.79
N ILE A 185 4.86 4.43 19.74
CA ILE A 185 3.41 4.66 19.76
C ILE A 185 2.69 3.65 20.66
N LEU A 186 3.06 2.36 20.57
CA LEU A 186 2.40 1.31 21.34
C LEU A 186 2.75 1.29 22.83
N LYS A 187 3.83 1.97 23.24
CA LYS A 187 4.20 2.15 24.66
C LYS A 187 3.46 3.28 25.35
N LYS A 188 2.75 4.14 24.64
CA LYS A 188 1.97 5.28 25.18
C LYS A 188 0.55 4.88 25.54
#